data_5021ff82ef9580445d3b5777cd098065
#
_entry.id   5021ff82ef9580445d3b5777cd098065
#
_cell.length_a   1.000
_cell.length_b   1.000
_cell.length_c   1.000
_cell.angle_alpha   90.00
_cell.angle_beta   90.00
_cell.angle_gamma   90.00
#
_symmetry.space_group_name_H-M   'P 1'
#
loop_
_entity.id
_entity.type
_entity.pdbx_description
1 polymer ?
#
loop_
_entity_poly.entity_id
_entity_poly.type
_entity_poly.pdbx_seq_one_letter_code
_entity_poly.pdbx_strand_id
1 'polypeptide(L)'
;GAAERLAVSFIKAVGKGNEEWALGVTGWVVSIPVFADSAVVMLCPLCKAISKVTGKSVIGLGLALACGLQLTHVLVPPTPGPLTAAGMLGVDVGQMIAGGALLTIPMLIVVVPYCMWIGKKIYQVVNEDDEYVRPSKDGDVKRASTDLLDQFLNRDDLPGFWISAAPIVVPLFLILLKTVLDLAGVDAAQSDVFAGELMLRHQRLDLLHRIR
;
A
#
# COMPACT_ATOMS: atom_id res chain seq x y z
N GLY A 1 -1.91 11.69 7.53
CA GLY A 1 -0.88 11.14 8.30
C GLY A 1 0.24 10.39 7.59
N ALA A 2 0.59 9.20 8.09
CA ALA A 2 1.76 8.44 7.60
C ALA A 2 1.67 8.05 6.12
N ALA A 3 0.52 7.54 5.67
CA ALA A 3 0.31 7.17 4.27
C ALA A 3 0.37 8.37 3.32
N GLU A 4 -0.15 9.52 3.72
CA GLU A 4 -0.04 10.77 2.96
C GLU A 4 1.41 11.23 2.84
N ARG A 5 2.21 11.12 3.92
CA ARG A 5 3.64 11.46 3.89
C ARG A 5 4.41 10.58 2.92
N LEU A 6 4.14 9.28 2.92
CA LEU A 6 4.75 8.35 1.95
C LEU A 6 4.38 8.74 0.52
N ALA A 7 3.10 8.99 0.25
CA ALA A 7 2.64 9.40 -1.07
C ALA A 7 3.32 10.70 -1.54
N VAL A 8 3.36 11.73 -0.68
CA VAL A 8 4.07 12.99 -0.98
C VAL A 8 5.55 12.73 -1.27
N SER A 9 6.20 11.85 -0.50
CA SER A 9 7.61 11.53 -0.71
C SER A 9 7.84 10.81 -2.03
N PHE A 10 6.98 9.88 -2.42
CA PHE A 10 7.07 9.19 -3.71
C PHE A 10 6.80 10.13 -4.88
N ILE A 11 5.82 11.05 -4.77
CA ILE A 11 5.58 12.05 -5.82
C ILE A 11 6.81 12.94 -6.02
N LYS A 12 7.46 13.37 -4.93
CA LYS A 12 8.70 14.15 -5.00
C LYS A 12 9.84 13.37 -5.64
N ALA A 13 9.96 12.07 -5.35
CA ALA A 13 11.02 11.20 -5.88
C ALA A 13 10.84 10.86 -7.36
N VAL A 14 9.61 10.59 -7.80
CA VAL A 14 9.30 10.21 -9.18
C VAL A 14 9.26 11.43 -10.11
N GLY A 15 9.03 12.61 -9.56
CA GLY A 15 9.00 13.88 -10.31
C GLY A 15 7.67 14.18 -10.98
N LYS A 16 7.55 15.44 -11.44
CA LYS A 16 6.35 15.94 -12.13
C LYS A 16 6.15 15.21 -13.46
N GLY A 17 4.93 14.78 -13.72
CA GLY A 17 4.55 14.08 -14.96
C GLY A 17 4.35 12.58 -14.81
N ASN A 18 4.82 11.97 -13.72
CA ASN A 18 4.73 10.54 -13.45
C ASN A 18 3.92 10.22 -12.18
N GLU A 19 2.91 11.04 -11.90
CA GLU A 19 2.12 10.95 -10.67
C GLU A 19 1.37 9.61 -10.54
N GLU A 20 0.98 8.99 -11.66
CA GLU A 20 0.36 7.66 -11.66
C GLU A 20 1.35 6.58 -11.16
N TRP A 21 2.62 6.68 -11.56
CA TRP A 21 3.67 5.81 -11.03
C TRP A 21 3.87 6.02 -9.54
N ALA A 22 3.94 7.28 -9.11
CA ALA A 22 4.08 7.61 -7.70
C ALA A 22 2.94 7.02 -6.86
N LEU A 23 1.71 7.16 -7.33
CA LEU A 23 0.53 6.61 -6.64
C LEU A 23 0.48 5.08 -6.67
N GLY A 24 0.83 4.46 -7.80
CA GLY A 24 0.92 3.01 -7.91
C GLY A 24 1.92 2.41 -6.93
N VAL A 25 3.13 2.99 -6.86
CA VAL A 25 4.18 2.57 -5.91
C VAL A 25 3.75 2.86 -4.46
N THR A 26 3.14 4.03 -4.21
CA THR A 26 2.60 4.36 -2.88
C THR A 26 1.58 3.30 -2.45
N GLY A 27 0.62 2.96 -3.32
CA GLY A 27 -0.37 1.93 -3.03
C GLY A 27 0.29 0.58 -2.74
N TRP A 28 1.26 0.19 -3.56
CA TRP A 28 2.01 -1.05 -3.40
C TRP A 28 2.70 -1.14 -2.02
N VAL A 29 3.35 -0.07 -1.57
CA VAL A 29 4.04 -0.03 -0.26
C VAL A 29 3.05 0.07 0.89
N VAL A 30 2.05 0.94 0.80
CA VAL A 30 1.10 1.21 1.90
C VAL A 30 0.22 0.00 2.19
N SER A 31 -0.09 -0.81 1.19
CA SER A 31 -0.94 -1.99 1.37
C SER A 31 -0.27 -3.15 2.12
N ILE A 32 1.04 -3.09 2.37
CA ILE A 32 1.71 -4.12 3.17
C ILE A 32 1.06 -4.24 4.57
N PRO A 33 0.99 -3.15 5.39
CA PRO A 33 0.39 -3.22 6.71
C PRO A 33 -1.09 -2.80 6.75
N VAL A 34 -1.64 -2.22 5.67
CA VAL A 34 -2.98 -1.62 5.66
C VAL A 34 -3.85 -2.31 4.64
N PHE A 35 -5.09 -2.62 5.02
CA PHE A 35 -6.07 -3.16 4.08
C PHE A 35 -6.32 -2.19 2.92
N ALA A 36 -6.35 -2.72 1.70
CA ALA A 36 -6.50 -1.93 0.48
C ALA A 36 -7.72 -1.01 0.51
N ASP A 37 -8.85 -1.48 1.00
CA ASP A 37 -10.11 -0.70 1.07
C ASP A 37 -9.95 0.55 1.94
N SER A 38 -9.37 0.39 3.13
CA SER A 38 -9.11 1.51 4.06
C SER A 38 -8.10 2.50 3.48
N ALA A 39 -7.06 1.98 2.82
CA ALA A 39 -6.04 2.80 2.20
C ALA A 39 -6.57 3.59 1.00
N VAL A 40 -7.45 3.00 0.17
CA VAL A 40 -8.11 3.73 -0.93
C VAL A 40 -8.89 4.92 -0.40
N VAL A 41 -9.73 4.71 0.61
CA VAL A 41 -10.54 5.80 1.19
C VAL A 41 -9.66 6.90 1.77
N MET A 42 -8.57 6.53 2.45
CA MET A 42 -7.63 7.48 3.07
C MET A 42 -6.85 8.29 2.02
N LEU A 43 -6.48 7.68 0.90
CA LEU A 43 -5.64 8.29 -0.13
C LEU A 43 -6.43 8.89 -1.31
N CYS A 44 -7.75 8.65 -1.38
CA CYS A 44 -8.61 9.21 -2.43
C CYS A 44 -8.56 10.75 -2.49
N PRO A 45 -8.57 11.51 -1.38
CA PRO A 45 -8.42 12.97 -1.41
C PRO A 45 -7.11 13.42 -2.07
N LEU A 46 -6.04 12.65 -1.94
CA LEU A 46 -4.75 12.92 -2.58
C LEU A 46 -4.85 12.82 -4.11
N CYS A 47 -5.54 11.78 -4.64
CA CYS A 47 -5.77 11.66 -6.08
C CYS A 47 -6.53 12.87 -6.64
N LYS A 48 -7.53 13.37 -5.90
CA LYS A 48 -8.26 14.59 -6.27
C LYS A 48 -7.36 15.81 -6.29
N ALA A 49 -6.58 16.03 -5.23
CA ALA A 49 -5.66 17.16 -5.14
C ALA A 49 -4.63 17.16 -6.29
N ILE A 50 -4.06 16.00 -6.61
CA ILE A 50 -3.12 15.85 -7.73
C ILE A 50 -3.83 16.15 -9.06
N SER A 51 -5.03 15.61 -9.28
CA SER A 51 -5.81 15.86 -10.50
C SER A 51 -6.09 17.35 -10.72
N LYS A 52 -6.49 18.07 -9.66
CA LYS A 52 -6.73 19.53 -9.70
C LYS A 52 -5.53 20.31 -10.19
N VAL A 53 -4.37 19.98 -9.67
CA VAL A 53 -3.15 20.74 -9.91
C VAL A 53 -2.47 20.37 -11.23
N THR A 54 -2.37 19.05 -11.49
CA THR A 54 -1.66 18.56 -12.68
C THR A 54 -2.53 18.49 -13.92
N GLY A 55 -3.86 18.56 -13.76
CA GLY A 55 -4.81 18.33 -14.84
C GLY A 55 -4.81 16.89 -15.36
N LYS A 56 -4.22 15.96 -14.62
CA LYS A 56 -4.27 14.53 -14.96
C LYS A 56 -5.63 13.92 -14.63
N SER A 57 -5.99 12.89 -15.38
CA SER A 57 -7.24 12.18 -15.14
C SER A 57 -7.27 11.57 -13.74
N VAL A 58 -8.26 11.97 -12.95
CA VAL A 58 -8.49 11.38 -11.62
C VAL A 58 -8.75 9.89 -11.69
N ILE A 59 -9.31 9.40 -12.80
CA ILE A 59 -9.54 7.98 -13.04
C ILE A 59 -8.20 7.24 -13.20
N GLY A 60 -7.27 7.77 -14.00
CA GLY A 60 -5.95 7.16 -14.15
C GLY A 60 -5.17 7.12 -12.83
N LEU A 61 -5.20 8.22 -12.09
CA LEU A 61 -4.57 8.33 -10.77
C LEU A 61 -5.18 7.37 -9.74
N GLY A 62 -6.51 7.34 -9.66
CA GLY A 62 -7.25 6.47 -8.73
C GLY A 62 -7.07 4.99 -9.05
N LEU A 63 -7.09 4.62 -10.34
CA LEU A 63 -6.84 3.24 -10.77
C LEU A 63 -5.40 2.80 -10.48
N ALA A 64 -4.41 3.65 -10.74
CA ALA A 64 -3.01 3.33 -10.42
C ALA A 64 -2.82 3.07 -8.93
N LEU A 65 -3.39 3.93 -8.08
CA LEU A 65 -3.39 3.75 -6.63
C LEU A 65 -4.09 2.44 -6.22
N ALA A 66 -5.33 2.23 -6.67
CA ALA A 66 -6.12 1.06 -6.32
C ALA A 66 -5.47 -0.25 -6.76
N CYS A 67 -4.92 -0.29 -7.98
CA CYS A 67 -4.20 -1.46 -8.48
C CYS A 67 -2.92 -1.73 -7.67
N GLY A 68 -2.14 -0.69 -7.36
CA GLY A 68 -0.96 -0.83 -6.51
C GLY A 68 -1.29 -1.43 -5.14
N LEU A 69 -2.33 -0.90 -4.49
CA LEU A 69 -2.85 -1.41 -3.22
C LEU A 69 -3.28 -2.88 -3.34
N GLN A 70 -4.03 -3.22 -4.38
CA GLN A 70 -4.62 -4.54 -4.55
C GLN A 70 -3.58 -5.62 -4.85
N LEU A 71 -2.53 -5.30 -5.63
CA LEU A 71 -1.45 -6.24 -5.93
C LEU A 71 -0.78 -6.75 -4.65
N THR A 72 -0.43 -5.86 -3.75
CA THR A 72 0.20 -6.24 -2.49
C THR A 72 -0.81 -6.92 -1.55
N HIS A 73 -2.02 -6.39 -1.46
CA HIS A 73 -3.06 -6.94 -0.58
C HIS A 73 -3.37 -8.41 -0.88
N VAL A 74 -3.35 -8.80 -2.14
CA VAL A 74 -3.72 -10.17 -2.57
C VAL A 74 -2.53 -11.13 -2.53
N LEU A 75 -1.30 -10.65 -2.72
CA LEU A 75 -0.13 -11.52 -2.95
C LEU A 75 0.89 -11.49 -1.81
N VAL A 76 0.86 -10.48 -0.95
CA VAL A 76 1.90 -10.30 0.07
C VAL A 76 1.31 -10.40 1.49
N PRO A 77 1.77 -11.33 2.34
CA PRO A 77 1.47 -11.30 3.77
C PRO A 77 1.86 -9.95 4.41
N PRO A 78 1.25 -9.53 5.53
CA PRO A 78 0.43 -10.31 6.46
C PRO A 78 -1.07 -10.30 6.21
N THR A 79 -1.54 -9.91 5.03
CA THR A 79 -2.98 -9.95 4.73
C THR A 79 -3.54 -11.38 4.83
N PRO A 80 -4.82 -11.55 5.22
CA PRO A 80 -5.38 -12.86 5.56
C PRO A 80 -5.32 -13.90 4.42
N GLY A 81 -5.51 -13.45 3.18
CA GLY A 81 -5.51 -14.34 2.00
C GLY A 81 -4.15 -15.03 1.80
N PRO A 82 -3.07 -14.27 1.56
CA PRO A 82 -1.73 -14.84 1.43
C PRO A 82 -1.27 -15.60 2.67
N LEU A 83 -1.62 -15.13 3.87
CA LEU A 83 -1.24 -15.81 5.11
C LEU A 83 -1.91 -17.18 5.23
N THR A 84 -3.20 -17.27 4.87
CA THR A 84 -3.92 -18.55 4.84
C THR A 84 -3.34 -19.49 3.77
N ALA A 85 -3.02 -18.96 2.59
CA ALA A 85 -2.41 -19.74 1.52
C ALA A 85 -1.04 -20.29 1.94
N ALA A 86 -0.20 -19.49 2.60
CA ALA A 86 1.09 -19.92 3.13
C ALA A 86 0.91 -21.07 4.14
N GLY A 87 -0.06 -20.94 5.07
CA GLY A 87 -0.37 -21.98 6.04
C GLY A 87 -0.87 -23.29 5.40
N MET A 88 -1.73 -23.20 4.39
CA MET A 88 -2.26 -24.38 3.69
C MET A 88 -1.20 -25.10 2.85
N LEU A 89 -0.25 -24.36 2.28
CA LEU A 89 0.83 -24.90 1.46
C LEU A 89 2.05 -25.29 2.27
N GLY A 90 2.08 -25.00 3.58
CA GLY A 90 3.24 -25.26 4.44
C GLY A 90 4.47 -24.43 4.06
N VAL A 91 4.27 -23.24 3.45
CA VAL A 91 5.33 -22.33 3.04
C VAL A 91 5.60 -21.33 4.16
N ASP A 92 6.87 -21.03 4.42
CA ASP A 92 7.27 -20.01 5.37
C ASP A 92 6.74 -18.61 4.95
N VAL A 93 6.26 -17.84 5.94
CA VAL A 93 5.65 -16.53 5.70
C VAL A 93 6.63 -15.55 5.05
N GLY A 94 7.91 -15.61 5.44
CA GLY A 94 8.94 -14.73 4.84
C GLY A 94 9.22 -15.09 3.39
N GLN A 95 9.23 -16.38 3.05
CA GLN A 95 9.35 -16.83 1.65
C GLN A 95 8.14 -16.38 0.83
N MET A 96 6.94 -16.44 1.41
CA MET A 96 5.73 -15.94 0.77
C MET A 96 5.77 -14.43 0.55
N ILE A 97 6.29 -13.65 1.52
CA ILE A 97 6.49 -12.20 1.37
C ILE A 97 7.48 -11.91 0.24
N ALA A 98 8.63 -12.58 0.24
CA ALA A 98 9.66 -12.37 -0.77
C ALA A 98 9.16 -12.74 -2.18
N GLY A 99 8.53 -13.90 -2.32
CA GLY A 99 7.94 -14.34 -3.60
C GLY A 99 6.81 -13.45 -4.09
N GLY A 100 5.90 -13.06 -3.19
CA GLY A 100 4.80 -12.14 -3.49
C GLY A 100 5.30 -10.77 -3.91
N ALA A 101 6.25 -10.19 -3.17
CA ALA A 101 6.85 -8.91 -3.52
C ALA A 101 7.56 -8.96 -4.88
N LEU A 102 8.34 -10.02 -5.14
CA LEU A 102 9.02 -10.20 -6.42
C LEU A 102 8.04 -10.32 -7.59
N LEU A 103 6.93 -11.02 -7.40
CA LEU A 103 5.90 -11.21 -8.43
C LEU A 103 5.11 -9.93 -8.69
N THR A 104 4.84 -9.12 -7.66
CA THR A 104 4.06 -7.88 -7.80
C THR A 104 4.81 -6.78 -8.52
N ILE A 105 6.15 -6.76 -8.51
CA ILE A 105 6.95 -5.75 -9.23
C ILE A 105 6.67 -5.77 -10.75
N PRO A 106 6.84 -6.88 -11.49
CA PRO A 106 6.52 -6.90 -12.92
C PRO A 106 5.03 -6.63 -13.20
N MET A 107 4.13 -7.06 -12.31
CA MET A 107 2.71 -6.74 -12.44
C MET A 107 2.46 -5.23 -12.33
N LEU A 108 3.11 -4.55 -11.40
CA LEU A 108 3.01 -3.09 -11.26
C LEU A 108 3.52 -2.37 -12.52
N ILE A 109 4.65 -2.84 -13.10
CA ILE A 109 5.22 -2.29 -14.33
C ILE A 109 4.24 -2.38 -15.52
N VAL A 110 3.41 -3.40 -15.59
CA VAL A 110 2.40 -3.55 -16.64
C VAL A 110 1.13 -2.78 -16.33
N VAL A 111 0.67 -2.81 -15.08
CA VAL A 111 -0.62 -2.26 -14.69
C VAL A 111 -0.61 -0.73 -14.68
N VAL A 112 0.45 -0.08 -14.22
CA VAL A 112 0.48 1.40 -14.16
C VAL A 112 0.37 2.03 -15.56
N PRO A 113 1.12 1.62 -16.61
CA PRO A 113 0.91 2.11 -17.96
C PRO A 113 -0.51 1.85 -18.49
N TYR A 114 -1.11 0.71 -18.14
CA TYR A 114 -2.50 0.43 -18.50
C TYR A 114 -3.47 1.42 -17.84
N CYS A 115 -3.28 1.74 -16.56
CA CYS A 115 -4.07 2.76 -15.85
C CYS A 115 -3.90 4.14 -16.49
N MET A 116 -2.68 4.51 -16.91
CA MET A 116 -2.42 5.74 -17.65
C MET A 116 -3.17 5.78 -18.98
N TRP A 117 -3.19 4.66 -19.71
CA TRP A 117 -3.92 4.55 -20.97
C TRP A 117 -5.44 4.68 -20.78
N ILE A 118 -6.00 4.00 -19.78
CA ILE A 118 -7.43 4.13 -19.40
C ILE A 118 -7.75 5.57 -19.00
N GLY A 119 -6.89 6.19 -18.18
CA GLY A 119 -7.05 7.57 -17.74
C GLY A 119 -7.08 8.58 -18.90
N LYS A 120 -6.34 8.31 -19.97
CA LYS A 120 -6.40 9.11 -21.22
C LYS A 120 -7.69 8.85 -22.01
N LYS A 121 -8.18 7.61 -22.02
CA LYS A 121 -9.39 7.21 -22.75
C LYS A 121 -10.67 7.71 -22.05
N ILE A 122 -10.70 7.62 -20.72
CA ILE A 122 -11.79 8.10 -19.88
C ILE A 122 -11.26 9.31 -19.10
N TYR A 123 -11.06 10.42 -19.83
CA TYR A 123 -10.47 11.61 -19.25
C TYR A 123 -11.49 12.34 -18.38
N GLN A 124 -11.20 12.46 -17.09
CA GLN A 124 -12.00 13.17 -16.11
C GLN A 124 -11.07 13.83 -15.11
N VAL A 125 -11.28 15.11 -14.86
CA VAL A 125 -10.48 15.92 -13.93
C VAL A 125 -11.38 16.48 -12.83
N VAL A 126 -10.77 16.91 -11.74
CA VAL A 126 -11.47 17.62 -10.67
C VAL A 126 -11.23 19.11 -10.85
N ASN A 127 -12.31 19.92 -10.87
CA ASN A 127 -12.23 21.38 -10.95
C ASN A 127 -11.94 22.01 -9.57
N GLU A 128 -11.86 23.35 -9.52
CA GLU A 128 -11.63 24.10 -8.28
C GLU A 128 -12.74 23.89 -7.24
N ASP A 129 -13.96 23.63 -7.69
CA ASP A 129 -15.16 23.43 -6.87
C ASP A 129 -15.34 22.00 -6.39
N ASP A 130 -14.31 21.14 -6.50
CA ASP A 130 -14.34 19.70 -6.16
C ASP A 130 -15.27 18.84 -7.01
N GLU A 131 -15.75 19.36 -8.15
CA GLU A 131 -16.61 18.63 -9.06
C GLU A 131 -15.81 17.82 -10.10
N TYR A 132 -16.34 16.66 -10.47
CA TYR A 132 -15.78 15.81 -11.50
C TYR A 132 -16.25 16.27 -12.88
N VAL A 133 -15.36 16.88 -13.63
CA VAL A 133 -15.66 17.42 -14.95
C VAL A 133 -15.02 16.56 -16.04
N ARG A 134 -15.78 16.30 -17.11
CA ARG A 134 -15.23 15.74 -18.35
C ARG A 134 -15.03 16.92 -19.33
N PRO A 135 -13.80 17.42 -19.51
CA PRO A 135 -13.60 18.50 -20.44
C PRO A 135 -14.00 18.06 -21.84
N SER A 136 -14.82 18.86 -22.50
CA SER A 136 -15.00 18.77 -23.95
C SER A 136 -13.69 19.20 -24.62
N LYS A 137 -13.40 18.69 -25.83
CA LYS A 137 -12.16 18.96 -26.57
C LYS A 137 -11.80 20.45 -26.73
N ASP A 138 -12.76 21.34 -26.50
CA ASP A 138 -12.64 22.80 -26.66
C ASP A 138 -12.76 23.59 -25.34
N GLY A 139 -12.82 22.94 -24.18
CA GLY A 139 -13.01 23.61 -22.90
C GLY A 139 -11.71 23.78 -22.13
N ASP A 140 -11.28 25.01 -21.90
CA ASP A 140 -10.23 25.36 -20.95
C ASP A 140 -10.64 24.96 -19.53
N VAL A 141 -10.12 23.83 -19.05
CA VAL A 141 -10.17 23.53 -17.62
C VAL A 141 -9.20 24.50 -16.95
N LYS A 142 -9.74 25.46 -16.19
CA LYS A 142 -8.91 26.29 -15.31
C LYS A 142 -8.13 25.36 -14.38
N ARG A 143 -6.84 25.23 -14.63
CA ARG A 143 -5.94 24.49 -13.76
C ARG A 143 -5.77 25.28 -12.47
N ALA A 144 -5.99 24.63 -11.36
CA ALA A 144 -5.60 25.21 -10.09
C ALA A 144 -4.09 25.54 -10.13
N SER A 145 -3.72 26.65 -9.51
CA SER A 145 -2.34 27.14 -9.54
C SER A 145 -1.37 26.09 -9.01
N THR A 146 -0.18 26.01 -9.60
CA THR A 146 0.92 25.13 -9.18
C THR A 146 1.24 25.30 -7.69
N ASP A 147 0.89 26.45 -7.11
CA ASP A 147 1.03 26.76 -5.68
C ASP A 147 0.27 25.79 -4.75
N LEU A 148 -0.88 25.24 -5.19
CA LEU A 148 -1.61 24.26 -4.39
C LEU A 148 -0.88 22.91 -4.30
N LEU A 149 -0.23 22.47 -5.37
CA LEU A 149 0.60 21.26 -5.31
C LEU A 149 1.81 21.49 -4.41
N ASP A 150 2.47 22.63 -4.57
CA ASP A 150 3.63 22.97 -3.75
C ASP A 150 3.25 23.16 -2.27
N GLN A 151 2.08 23.71 -1.96
CA GLN A 151 1.53 23.74 -0.60
C GLN A 151 1.23 22.32 -0.08
N PHE A 152 0.65 21.46 -0.91
CA PHE A 152 0.36 20.09 -0.53
C PHE A 152 1.62 19.26 -0.33
N LEU A 153 2.61 19.44 -1.21
CA LEU A 153 3.89 18.74 -1.14
C LEU A 153 4.78 19.23 0.01
N ASN A 154 4.64 20.52 0.39
CA ASN A 154 5.46 21.15 1.42
C ASN A 154 4.71 21.32 2.76
N ARG A 155 3.69 20.50 3.01
CA ARG A 155 3.00 20.47 4.31
C ARG A 155 3.96 20.07 5.41
N ASP A 156 4.14 20.96 6.39
CA ASP A 156 5.01 20.75 7.55
C ASP A 156 4.30 19.96 8.68
N ASP A 157 2.98 19.82 8.60
CA ASP A 157 2.15 19.10 9.57
C ASP A 157 2.20 17.55 9.42
N LEU A 158 2.89 17.05 8.38
CA LEU A 158 3.05 15.61 8.18
C LEU A 158 4.20 15.06 9.04
N PRO A 159 4.02 13.88 9.65
CA PRO A 159 5.07 13.22 10.42
C PRO A 159 6.31 12.98 9.55
N GLY A 160 7.48 12.88 10.19
CA GLY A 160 8.73 12.60 9.47
C GLY A 160 8.65 11.31 8.65
N PHE A 161 9.37 11.25 7.53
CA PHE A 161 9.37 10.09 6.63
C PHE A 161 9.67 8.77 7.37
N TRP A 162 10.70 8.75 8.21
CA TRP A 162 11.10 7.56 8.97
C TRP A 162 10.04 7.12 9.99
N ILE A 163 9.38 8.07 10.66
CA ILE A 163 8.27 7.78 11.59
C ILE A 163 7.07 7.21 10.82
N SER A 164 6.83 7.71 9.61
CA SER A 164 5.75 7.23 8.75
C SER A 164 6.03 5.85 8.14
N ALA A 165 7.30 5.55 7.87
CA ALA A 165 7.74 4.26 7.32
C ALA A 165 7.89 3.18 8.40
N ALA A 166 8.17 3.54 9.65
CA ALA A 166 8.45 2.61 10.73
C ALA A 166 7.38 1.51 10.92
N PRO A 167 6.06 1.81 10.92
CA PRO A 167 5.03 0.79 11.06
C PRO A 167 5.02 -0.26 9.92
N ILE A 168 5.61 0.09 8.79
CA ILE A 168 5.74 -0.81 7.63
C ILE A 168 7.06 -1.57 7.70
N VAL A 169 8.16 -0.83 7.88
CA VAL A 169 9.51 -1.36 7.77
C VAL A 169 9.83 -2.29 8.95
N VAL A 170 9.42 -1.92 10.16
CA VAL A 170 9.80 -2.69 11.37
C VAL A 170 9.21 -4.10 11.37
N PRO A 171 7.89 -4.31 11.19
CA PRO A 171 7.33 -5.66 11.14
C PRO A 171 7.89 -6.49 9.97
N LEU A 172 8.01 -5.88 8.79
CA LEU A 172 8.55 -6.53 7.62
C LEU A 172 9.99 -6.98 7.83
N PHE A 173 10.82 -6.11 8.39
CA PHE A 173 12.22 -6.41 8.73
C PHE A 173 12.32 -7.56 9.75
N LEU A 174 11.48 -7.56 10.79
CA LEU A 174 11.49 -8.62 11.81
C LEU A 174 11.08 -9.97 11.20
N ILE A 175 10.08 -10.01 10.32
CA ILE A 175 9.66 -11.23 9.64
C ILE A 175 10.77 -11.75 8.72
N LEU A 176 11.36 -10.86 7.89
CA LEU A 176 12.44 -11.24 7.00
C LEU A 176 13.69 -11.68 7.79
N LEU A 177 14.01 -10.99 8.89
CA LEU A 177 15.12 -11.36 9.77
C LEU A 177 14.91 -12.77 10.34
N LYS A 178 13.70 -13.06 10.84
CA LYS A 178 13.37 -14.41 11.29
C LYS A 178 13.59 -15.43 10.19
N THR A 179 13.07 -15.20 9.00
CA THR A 179 13.23 -16.12 7.86
C THR A 179 14.69 -16.34 7.48
N VAL A 180 15.52 -15.30 7.51
CA VAL A 180 16.96 -15.43 7.24
C VAL A 180 17.65 -16.23 8.33
N LEU A 181 17.29 -16.03 9.59
CA LEU A 181 17.85 -16.79 10.71
C LEU A 181 17.45 -18.27 10.62
N ASP A 182 16.19 -18.59 10.30
CA ASP A 182 15.70 -19.96 10.10
C ASP A 182 16.45 -20.65 8.93
N LEU A 183 16.67 -19.93 7.82
CA LEU A 183 17.45 -20.44 6.68
C LEU A 183 18.95 -20.61 7.00
N ALA A 184 19.49 -19.79 7.90
CA ALA A 184 20.89 -19.92 8.35
C ALA A 184 21.10 -21.03 9.40
N GLY A 185 20.04 -21.79 9.73
CA GLY A 185 20.12 -22.89 10.71
C GLY A 185 20.28 -22.40 12.15
N VAL A 186 20.02 -21.12 12.40
CA VAL A 186 19.89 -20.60 13.76
C VAL A 186 18.47 -20.87 14.19
N ASP A 187 18.19 -22.11 14.61
CA ASP A 187 16.92 -22.49 15.17
C ASP A 187 16.59 -21.55 16.34
N ALA A 188 15.65 -20.67 16.11
CA ALA A 188 15.01 -19.94 17.19
C ALA A 188 14.09 -20.94 17.94
N ALA A 189 14.71 -21.85 18.66
CA ALA A 189 14.10 -22.88 19.50
C ALA A 189 13.17 -22.32 20.60
N GLN A 190 12.88 -21.04 20.53
CA GLN A 190 12.04 -20.30 21.48
C GLN A 190 10.60 -20.10 21.00
N SER A 191 10.31 -20.28 19.70
CA SER A 191 8.95 -20.15 19.19
C SER A 191 8.07 -21.36 19.56
N ASP A 192 8.66 -22.54 19.60
CA ASP A 192 7.93 -23.77 19.97
C ASP A 192 7.61 -23.84 21.46
N VAL A 193 8.42 -23.22 22.30
CA VAL A 193 8.17 -23.12 23.74
C VAL A 193 6.96 -22.21 24.01
N PHE A 194 6.84 -21.06 23.33
CA PHE A 194 5.71 -20.17 23.48
C PHE A 194 4.41 -20.76 22.92
N ALA A 195 4.46 -21.42 21.77
CA ALA A 195 3.31 -22.11 21.19
C ALA A 195 2.88 -23.32 22.05
N GLY A 196 3.83 -24.08 22.56
CA GLY A 196 3.58 -25.18 23.46
C GLY A 196 2.99 -24.76 24.81
N GLU A 197 3.49 -23.69 25.41
CA GLU A 197 2.92 -23.18 26.67
C GLU A 197 1.51 -22.62 26.49
N LEU A 198 1.24 -21.95 25.35
CA LEU A 198 -0.09 -21.41 25.06
C LEU A 198 -1.11 -22.54 24.82
N MET A 199 -0.72 -23.60 24.12
CA MET A 199 -1.57 -24.78 23.93
C MET A 199 -1.83 -25.51 25.24
N LEU A 200 -0.82 -25.72 26.08
CA LEU A 200 -0.98 -26.35 27.39
C LEU A 200 -1.85 -25.50 28.34
N ARG A 201 -1.78 -24.21 28.27
CA ARG A 201 -2.67 -23.31 29.01
C ARG A 201 -4.12 -23.40 28.54
N HIS A 202 -4.35 -23.48 27.24
CA HIS A 202 -5.70 -23.65 26.67
C HIS A 202 -6.31 -25.03 27.07
N GLN A 203 -5.54 -26.09 26.97
CA GLN A 203 -5.99 -27.44 27.40
C GLN A 203 -6.28 -27.51 28.88
N ARG A 204 -5.52 -26.83 29.75
CA ARG A 204 -5.82 -26.75 31.18
C ARG A 204 -7.12 -26.01 31.48
N LEU A 205 -7.41 -24.92 30.76
CA LEU A 205 -8.66 -24.18 30.93
C LEU A 205 -9.87 -24.96 30.47
N ASP A 206 -9.76 -25.73 29.37
CA ASP A 206 -10.84 -26.61 28.89
C ASP A 206 -11.11 -27.79 29.84
N LEU A 207 -10.07 -28.35 30.46
CA LEU A 207 -10.22 -29.38 31.49
C LEU A 207 -10.92 -28.85 32.73
N LEU A 208 -10.60 -27.63 33.18
CA LEU A 208 -11.24 -27.01 34.34
C LEU A 208 -12.71 -26.65 34.08
N HIS A 209 -13.08 -26.37 32.83
CA HIS A 209 -14.48 -26.14 32.44
C HIS A 209 -15.31 -27.41 32.31
N ARG A 210 -14.67 -28.57 32.08
CA ARG A 210 -15.37 -29.87 32.01
C ARG A 210 -15.60 -30.51 33.37
N ILE A 211 -14.95 -30.04 34.43
CA ILE A 211 -15.02 -30.59 35.80
C ILE A 211 -16.00 -29.79 36.68
N ARG A 212 -16.54 -28.71 36.17
CA ARG A 212 -17.55 -27.88 36.80
C ARG A 212 -18.92 -28.11 36.16
#